data_030869791493a5f3a7e14d3d581eb6b8
#
_entry.id   030869791493a5f3a7e14d3d581eb6b8
#
_cell.length_a   1.000
_cell.length_b   1.000
_cell.length_c   1.000
_cell.angle_alpha   90.00
_cell.angle_beta   90.00
_cell.angle_gamma   90.00
#
_symmetry.space_group_name_H-M   'P 1'
#
loop_
_entity.id
_entity.type
_entity.pdbx_description
1 polymer ?
#
loop_
_entity_poly.entity_id
_entity_poly.type
_entity_poly.pdbx_seq_one_letter_code
_entity_poly.pdbx_strand_id
1 'polypeptide(L)'
;VLFRSKAIWGICEAAAIDAVQNPGAPFKAGDKLVLKVAKDALWMKLPSGRLICWQKPAVEMLTTPWGAQKLGITVHTQNTYTRNWTRNALIGSSIFQSAVQGTARDFLAEAMLSLDKAGYSVINSIHDEVLLLVEEQNGESAMEEVIKLMTTPPKWAPDFPLQAEGWYSKRYKK
;
A
#
# COMPACT_ATOMS: atom_id res chain seq x y z
N VAL A 1 19.36 5.64 7.51
CA VAL A 1 18.03 5.28 6.92
C VAL A 1 18.14 4.05 6.03
N LEU A 2 19.13 3.96 5.12
CA LEU A 2 19.30 2.83 4.17
C LEU A 2 19.49 1.45 4.83
N PHE A 3 20.15 1.36 5.98
CA PHE A 3 20.37 0.09 6.67
C PHE A 3 19.09 -0.52 7.25
N ARG A 4 18.18 0.30 7.78
CA ARG A 4 16.88 -0.17 8.28
C ARG A 4 15.97 -0.67 7.18
N SER A 5 16.03 -0.05 5.99
CA SER A 5 15.24 -0.48 4.82
C SER A 5 15.65 -1.87 4.33
N LYS A 6 16.96 -2.16 4.26
CA LYS A 6 17.45 -3.49 3.84
C LYS A 6 17.03 -4.60 4.81
N ALA A 7 17.00 -4.33 6.11
CA ALA A 7 16.57 -5.31 7.11
C ALA A 7 15.09 -5.68 6.92
N ILE A 8 14.21 -4.70 6.74
CA ILE A 8 12.77 -4.97 6.53
C ILE A 8 12.49 -5.67 5.21
N TRP A 9 13.27 -5.40 4.14
CA TRP A 9 13.15 -6.12 2.88
C TRP A 9 13.46 -7.61 3.06
N GLY A 10 14.53 -7.94 3.83
CA GLY A 10 14.87 -9.32 4.16
C GLY A 10 13.77 -10.01 4.96
N ILE A 11 13.17 -9.32 5.93
CA ILE A 11 12.05 -9.84 6.73
C ILE A 11 10.83 -10.13 5.83
N CYS A 12 10.49 -9.23 4.90
CA CYS A 12 9.39 -9.42 3.96
C CYS A 12 9.64 -10.61 3.01
N GLU A 13 10.87 -10.72 2.49
CA GLU A 13 11.25 -11.82 1.59
C GLU A 13 11.21 -13.18 2.31
N ALA A 14 11.79 -13.26 3.50
CA ALA A 14 11.78 -14.48 4.31
C ALA A 14 10.35 -14.94 4.64
N ALA A 15 9.51 -14.04 5.17
CA ALA A 15 8.12 -14.36 5.48
C ALA A 15 7.32 -14.81 4.24
N ALA A 16 7.63 -14.26 3.07
CA ALA A 16 6.98 -14.67 1.84
C ALA A 16 7.46 -16.04 1.35
N ILE A 17 8.76 -16.35 1.46
CA ILE A 17 9.31 -17.69 1.17
C ILE A 17 8.65 -18.72 2.08
N ASP A 18 8.63 -18.47 3.39
CA ASP A 18 8.02 -19.36 4.39
C ASP A 18 6.54 -19.61 4.08
N ALA A 19 5.79 -18.58 3.69
CA ALA A 19 4.39 -18.71 3.30
C ALA A 19 4.18 -19.56 2.05
N VAL A 20 5.08 -19.47 1.07
CA VAL A 20 5.00 -20.27 -0.16
C VAL A 20 5.39 -21.73 0.10
N GLN A 21 6.36 -21.96 0.97
CA GLN A 21 6.77 -23.31 1.36
C GLN A 21 5.77 -24.03 2.27
N ASN A 22 4.94 -23.25 3.02
CA ASN A 22 3.96 -23.78 3.96
C ASN A 22 2.55 -23.22 3.65
N PRO A 23 1.92 -23.63 2.54
CA PRO A 23 0.62 -23.14 2.13
C PRO A 23 -0.44 -23.33 3.23
N GLY A 24 -1.22 -22.28 3.48
CA GLY A 24 -2.27 -22.27 4.49
C GLY A 24 -1.84 -21.71 5.84
N ALA A 25 -0.54 -21.70 6.19
CA ALA A 25 -0.03 -21.10 7.40
C ALA A 25 0.22 -19.58 7.21
N PRO A 26 -0.06 -18.74 8.23
CA PRO A 26 0.26 -17.31 8.19
C PRO A 26 1.68 -17.05 8.71
N PHE A 27 2.41 -16.16 8.04
CA PHE A 27 3.74 -15.71 8.42
C PHE A 27 3.79 -14.19 8.59
N LYS A 28 4.39 -13.71 9.67
CA LYS A 28 4.49 -12.28 9.95
C LYS A 28 5.75 -11.69 9.31
N ALA A 29 5.59 -10.51 8.68
CA ALA A 29 6.70 -9.66 8.30
C ALA A 29 6.68 -8.40 9.18
N GLY A 30 7.43 -8.43 10.27
CA GLY A 30 7.31 -7.47 11.37
C GLY A 30 5.97 -7.62 12.12
N ASP A 31 5.54 -6.55 12.79
CA ASP A 31 4.36 -6.59 13.67
C ASP A 31 3.03 -6.38 12.93
N LYS A 32 3.06 -5.81 11.74
CA LYS A 32 1.87 -5.28 11.07
C LYS A 32 1.47 -5.98 9.77
N LEU A 33 2.38 -6.76 9.17
CA LEU A 33 2.12 -7.45 7.92
C LEU A 33 2.00 -8.95 8.16
N VAL A 34 1.06 -9.59 7.47
CA VAL A 34 0.89 -11.05 7.51
C VAL A 34 0.80 -11.57 6.08
N LEU A 35 1.65 -12.55 5.74
CA LEU A 35 1.66 -13.22 4.46
C LEU A 35 1.11 -14.65 4.61
N LYS A 36 0.34 -15.10 3.62
CA LYS A 36 -0.24 -16.45 3.58
C LYS A 36 -0.52 -16.87 2.16
N VAL A 37 -0.23 -18.10 1.81
CA VAL A 37 -0.67 -18.69 0.54
C VAL A 37 -2.03 -19.35 0.71
N ALA A 38 -2.97 -18.97 -0.14
CA ALA A 38 -4.29 -19.58 -0.25
C ALA A 38 -4.83 -19.47 -1.69
N LYS A 39 -5.47 -20.50 -2.23
CA LYS A 39 -6.07 -20.53 -3.58
C LYS A 39 -5.08 -20.09 -4.68
N ASP A 40 -3.91 -20.69 -4.72
CA ASP A 40 -2.85 -20.41 -5.70
C ASP A 40 -2.34 -18.96 -5.73
N ALA A 41 -2.53 -18.20 -4.65
CA ALA A 41 -2.03 -16.84 -4.52
C ALA A 41 -1.33 -16.63 -3.18
N LEU A 42 -0.26 -15.83 -3.20
CA LEU A 42 0.35 -15.25 -2.01
C LEU A 42 -0.42 -13.98 -1.65
N TRP A 43 -1.00 -13.98 -0.47
CA TRP A 43 -1.76 -12.85 0.08
C TRP A 43 -0.94 -12.15 1.15
N MET A 44 -0.94 -10.83 1.13
CA MET A 44 -0.42 -9.98 2.19
C MET A 44 -1.54 -9.15 2.79
N LYS A 45 -1.75 -9.31 4.09
CA LYS A 45 -2.70 -8.50 4.87
C LYS A 45 -1.99 -7.26 5.38
N LEU A 46 -2.53 -6.08 5.05
CA LEU A 46 -2.09 -4.77 5.50
C LEU A 46 -2.64 -4.44 6.90
N PRO A 47 -2.11 -3.42 7.58
CA PRO A 47 -2.61 -2.95 8.89
C PRO A 47 -4.10 -2.57 8.88
N SER A 48 -4.59 -2.02 7.79
CA SER A 48 -6.01 -1.69 7.55
C SER A 48 -6.94 -2.91 7.47
N GLY A 49 -6.36 -4.11 7.27
CA GLY A 49 -7.07 -5.35 6.99
C GLY A 49 -7.23 -5.64 5.50
N ARG A 50 -6.90 -4.71 4.62
CA ARG A 50 -6.93 -4.94 3.16
C ARG A 50 -5.92 -6.00 2.75
N LEU A 51 -6.24 -6.74 1.68
CA LEU A 51 -5.40 -7.80 1.13
C LEU A 51 -4.80 -7.35 -0.22
N ILE A 52 -3.50 -7.60 -0.38
CA ILE A 52 -2.78 -7.55 -1.66
C ILE A 52 -2.44 -8.98 -2.04
N CYS A 53 -2.51 -9.34 -3.33
CA CYS A 53 -2.19 -10.69 -3.77
C CYS A 53 -1.24 -10.72 -4.97
N TRP A 54 -0.47 -11.81 -5.03
CA TRP A 54 0.37 -12.19 -6.17
C TRP A 54 0.02 -13.60 -6.59
N GLN A 55 -0.23 -13.78 -7.89
CA GLN A 55 -0.71 -15.02 -8.46
C GLN A 55 0.40 -16.06 -8.67
N LYS A 56 0.05 -17.35 -8.45
CA LYS A 56 0.90 -18.50 -8.71
C LYS A 56 2.33 -18.36 -8.17
N PRO A 57 2.50 -18.11 -6.86
CA PRO A 57 3.81 -18.00 -6.24
C PRO A 57 4.55 -19.33 -6.31
N ALA A 58 5.86 -19.27 -6.58
CA ALA A 58 6.76 -20.41 -6.50
C ALA A 58 8.10 -19.99 -5.89
N VAL A 59 8.74 -20.89 -5.14
CA VAL A 59 10.09 -20.69 -4.63
C VAL A 59 11.07 -21.31 -5.61
N GLU A 60 12.00 -20.52 -6.11
CA GLU A 60 12.97 -20.92 -7.14
C GLU A 60 14.36 -20.34 -6.85
N MET A 61 15.39 -20.94 -7.43
CA MET A 61 16.74 -20.37 -7.43
C MET A 61 16.81 -19.22 -8.44
N LEU A 62 17.04 -18.02 -7.95
CA LEU A 62 17.14 -16.81 -8.76
C LEU A 62 18.60 -16.40 -8.93
N THR A 63 18.96 -15.97 -10.14
CA THR A 63 20.26 -15.36 -10.41
C THR A 63 20.16 -13.86 -10.18
N THR A 64 20.98 -13.34 -9.27
CA THR A 64 21.08 -11.90 -9.02
C THR A 64 21.77 -11.20 -10.19
N PRO A 65 21.61 -9.86 -10.36
CA PRO A 65 22.26 -9.11 -11.42
C PRO A 65 23.79 -9.23 -11.46
N TRP A 66 24.41 -9.59 -10.32
CA TRP A 66 25.86 -9.82 -10.20
C TRP A 66 26.25 -11.32 -10.24
N GLY A 67 25.35 -12.19 -10.73
CA GLY A 67 25.62 -13.60 -10.99
C GLY A 67 25.50 -14.56 -9.80
N ALA A 68 25.22 -14.07 -8.58
CA ALA A 68 25.04 -14.94 -7.42
C ALA A 68 23.68 -15.65 -7.47
N GLN A 69 23.66 -16.91 -7.05
CA GLN A 69 22.41 -17.70 -6.90
C GLN A 69 21.83 -17.48 -5.51
N LYS A 70 20.53 -17.22 -5.42
CA LYS A 70 19.79 -17.17 -4.16
C LYS A 70 18.41 -17.79 -4.29
N LEU A 71 17.92 -18.37 -3.21
CA LEU A 71 16.52 -18.76 -3.11
C LEU A 71 15.65 -17.50 -3.11
N GLY A 72 14.59 -17.49 -3.89
CA GLY A 72 13.68 -16.36 -3.99
C GLY A 72 12.30 -16.80 -4.45
N ILE A 73 11.42 -15.84 -4.66
CA ILE A 73 10.04 -16.07 -5.07
C ILE A 73 9.83 -15.56 -6.48
N THR A 74 9.09 -16.31 -7.26
CA THR A 74 8.53 -15.87 -8.54
C THR A 74 7.01 -15.89 -8.47
N VAL A 75 6.38 -14.98 -9.21
CA VAL A 75 4.93 -14.82 -9.30
C VAL A 75 4.52 -14.53 -10.73
N HIS A 76 3.27 -14.80 -11.07
CA HIS A 76 2.71 -14.34 -12.34
C HIS A 76 2.25 -12.89 -12.22
N THR A 77 2.77 -12.05 -13.09
CA THR A 77 2.36 -10.64 -13.24
C THR A 77 2.07 -10.34 -14.71
N GLN A 78 1.18 -9.39 -14.94
CA GLN A 78 0.90 -8.91 -16.28
C GLN A 78 1.90 -7.82 -16.65
N ASN A 79 2.57 -7.97 -17.79
CA ASN A 79 3.40 -6.91 -18.34
C ASN A 79 2.52 -5.73 -18.77
N THR A 80 2.83 -4.52 -18.31
CA THR A 80 2.03 -3.32 -18.53
C THR A 80 1.93 -2.90 -20.00
N TYR A 81 2.95 -3.20 -20.80
CA TYR A 81 3.02 -2.83 -22.23
C TYR A 81 2.41 -3.89 -23.13
N THR A 82 2.84 -5.15 -22.97
CA THR A 82 2.41 -6.24 -23.86
C THR A 82 1.11 -6.90 -23.41
N ARG A 83 0.65 -6.64 -22.19
CA ARG A 83 -0.51 -7.30 -21.53
C ARG A 83 -0.36 -8.81 -21.36
N ASN A 84 0.78 -9.38 -21.69
CA ASN A 84 1.06 -10.79 -21.49
C ASN A 84 1.35 -11.10 -20.02
N TRP A 85 0.89 -12.27 -19.58
CA TRP A 85 1.24 -12.80 -18.27
C TRP A 85 2.63 -13.44 -18.33
N THR A 86 3.51 -13.01 -17.45
CA THR A 86 4.90 -13.51 -17.35
C THR A 86 5.22 -13.84 -15.91
N ARG A 87 6.15 -14.78 -15.72
CA ARG A 87 6.68 -15.10 -14.41
C ARG A 87 7.84 -14.15 -14.10
N ASN A 88 7.74 -13.43 -13.00
CA ASN A 88 8.74 -12.44 -12.59
C ASN A 88 9.14 -12.66 -11.13
N ALA A 89 10.37 -12.30 -10.79
CA ALA A 89 10.86 -12.34 -9.42
C ALA A 89 10.10 -11.34 -8.55
N LEU A 90 9.67 -11.79 -7.37
CA LEU A 90 9.09 -10.97 -6.32
C LEU A 90 10.12 -10.82 -5.20
N ILE A 91 10.80 -9.68 -5.16
CA ILE A 91 11.86 -9.39 -4.19
C ILE A 91 11.31 -8.65 -2.96
N GLY A 92 12.01 -8.75 -1.84
CA GLY A 92 11.58 -8.17 -0.56
C GLY A 92 11.31 -6.66 -0.61
N SER A 93 12.08 -5.90 -1.41
CA SER A 93 11.82 -4.47 -1.61
C SER A 93 10.48 -4.20 -2.32
N SER A 94 10.10 -5.03 -3.31
CA SER A 94 8.81 -4.90 -4.02
C SER A 94 7.64 -5.26 -3.11
N ILE A 95 7.79 -6.28 -2.25
CA ILE A 95 6.78 -6.64 -1.24
C ILE A 95 6.59 -5.47 -0.28
N PHE A 96 7.68 -4.92 0.24
CA PHE A 96 7.63 -3.78 1.17
C PHE A 96 7.06 -2.52 0.51
N GLN A 97 7.47 -2.21 -0.73
CA GLN A 97 6.91 -1.09 -1.49
C GLN A 97 5.39 -1.23 -1.66
N SER A 98 4.91 -2.43 -1.99
CA SER A 98 3.47 -2.70 -2.10
C SER A 98 2.75 -2.50 -0.77
N ALA A 99 3.37 -2.88 0.36
CA ALA A 99 2.82 -2.63 1.69
C ALA A 99 2.71 -1.14 1.99
N VAL A 100 3.77 -0.36 1.72
CA VAL A 100 3.80 1.09 1.98
C VAL A 100 2.77 1.82 1.11
N GLN A 101 2.80 1.60 -0.20
CA GLN A 101 1.85 2.24 -1.13
C GLN A 101 0.40 1.83 -0.83
N GLY A 102 0.20 0.54 -0.53
CA GLY A 102 -1.11 0.04 -0.15
C GLY A 102 -1.63 0.72 1.13
N THR A 103 -0.82 0.81 2.16
CA THR A 103 -1.20 1.44 3.43
C THR A 103 -1.44 2.95 3.25
N ALA A 104 -0.62 3.65 2.46
CA ALA A 104 -0.84 5.06 2.14
C ALA A 104 -2.19 5.28 1.44
N ARG A 105 -2.55 4.41 0.48
CA ARG A 105 -3.88 4.46 -0.16
C ARG A 105 -5.02 4.19 0.82
N ASP A 106 -4.80 3.34 1.83
CA ASP A 106 -5.81 3.06 2.86
C ASP A 106 -6.05 4.27 3.77
N PHE A 107 -5.00 5.03 4.13
CA PHE A 107 -5.15 6.31 4.84
C PHE A 107 -5.98 7.31 4.05
N LEU A 108 -5.67 7.47 2.76
CA LEU A 108 -6.43 8.38 1.90
C LEU A 108 -7.91 7.95 1.76
N ALA A 109 -8.16 6.65 1.61
CA ALA A 109 -9.52 6.11 1.52
C ALA A 109 -10.33 6.38 2.81
N GLU A 110 -9.72 6.18 3.99
CA GLU A 110 -10.35 6.51 5.27
C GLU A 110 -10.63 8.01 5.41
N ALA A 111 -9.69 8.86 4.98
CA ALA A 111 -9.89 10.30 4.95
C ALA A 111 -11.08 10.69 4.04
N MET A 112 -11.14 10.13 2.83
CA MET A 112 -12.25 10.38 1.89
C MET A 112 -13.60 9.94 2.48
N LEU A 113 -13.66 8.78 3.14
CA LEU A 113 -14.87 8.31 3.83
C LEU A 113 -15.26 9.22 5.00
N SER A 114 -14.29 9.80 5.71
CA SER A 114 -14.54 10.74 6.79
C SER A 114 -15.09 12.07 6.27
N LEU A 115 -14.55 12.55 5.15
CA LEU A 115 -15.03 13.74 4.45
C LEU A 115 -16.46 13.56 3.94
N ASP A 116 -16.76 12.43 3.30
CA ASP A 116 -18.12 12.11 2.80
C ASP A 116 -19.14 12.06 3.95
N LYS A 117 -18.80 11.41 5.07
CA LYS A 117 -19.62 11.38 6.28
C LYS A 117 -19.87 12.74 6.90
N ALA A 118 -18.92 13.67 6.78
CA ALA A 118 -19.05 15.06 7.22
C ALA A 118 -19.86 15.93 6.24
N GLY A 119 -20.30 15.36 5.11
CA GLY A 119 -21.13 16.05 4.12
C GLY A 119 -20.34 16.78 3.02
N TYR A 120 -19.04 16.59 2.95
CA TYR A 120 -18.21 17.16 1.87
C TYR A 120 -18.34 16.37 0.57
N SER A 121 -18.56 17.08 -0.54
CA SER A 121 -18.64 16.48 -1.87
C SER A 121 -17.25 16.20 -2.42
N VAL A 122 -16.79 14.95 -2.30
CA VAL A 122 -15.52 14.50 -2.88
C VAL A 122 -15.73 14.26 -4.37
N ILE A 123 -15.18 15.14 -5.22
CA ILE A 123 -15.38 15.07 -6.67
C ILE A 123 -14.27 14.33 -7.41
N ASN A 124 -13.06 14.27 -6.84
CA ASN A 124 -11.94 13.54 -7.43
C ASN A 124 -10.86 13.23 -6.39
N SER A 125 -9.98 12.28 -6.71
CA SER A 125 -8.73 12.04 -5.99
C SER A 125 -7.60 11.79 -7.00
N ILE A 126 -6.46 12.46 -6.81
CA ILE A 126 -5.30 12.38 -7.68
C ILE A 126 -4.09 12.03 -6.81
N HIS A 127 -3.54 10.82 -6.97
CA HIS A 127 -2.45 10.31 -6.12
C HIS A 127 -2.78 10.38 -4.61
N ASP A 128 -2.25 11.38 -3.92
CA ASP A 128 -2.40 11.68 -2.50
C ASP A 128 -3.26 12.93 -2.24
N GLU A 129 -3.80 13.55 -3.29
CA GLU A 129 -4.67 14.71 -3.23
C GLU A 129 -6.16 14.31 -3.26
N VAL A 130 -6.99 15.11 -2.58
CA VAL A 130 -8.46 15.02 -2.64
C VAL A 130 -9.00 16.37 -3.09
N LEU A 131 -9.92 16.34 -4.07
CA LEU A 131 -10.63 17.53 -4.56
C LEU A 131 -12.06 17.52 -4.04
N LEU A 132 -12.43 18.63 -3.43
CA LEU A 132 -13.75 18.85 -2.85
C LEU A 132 -14.41 20.02 -3.54
N LEU A 133 -15.75 19.96 -3.64
CA LEU A 133 -16.56 21.09 -4.02
C LEU A 133 -17.19 21.70 -2.76
N VAL A 134 -16.96 22.98 -2.55
CA VAL A 134 -17.52 23.74 -1.43
C VAL A 134 -18.10 25.07 -1.94
N GLU A 135 -19.03 25.67 -1.20
CA GLU A 135 -19.51 27.01 -1.49
C GLU A 135 -18.39 28.02 -1.31
N GLU A 136 -18.32 29.02 -2.19
CA GLU A 136 -17.23 30.01 -2.22
C GLU A 136 -17.04 30.75 -0.87
N GLN A 137 -18.14 31.07 -0.20
CA GLN A 137 -18.15 31.76 1.09
C GLN A 137 -17.61 30.93 2.25
N ASN A 138 -17.55 29.61 2.11
CA ASN A 138 -17.14 28.66 3.14
C ASN A 138 -15.72 28.11 2.91
N GLY A 139 -15.00 28.60 1.89
CA GLY A 139 -13.72 28.03 1.45
C GLY A 139 -12.67 27.91 2.55
N GLU A 140 -12.50 28.95 3.38
CA GLU A 140 -11.48 28.99 4.44
C GLU A 140 -11.86 28.06 5.61
N SER A 141 -13.08 28.14 6.12
CA SER A 141 -13.55 27.30 7.22
C SER A 141 -13.63 25.82 6.83
N ALA A 142 -14.04 25.53 5.59
CA ALA A 142 -14.06 24.19 5.06
C ALA A 142 -12.63 23.60 4.95
N MET A 143 -11.65 24.40 4.54
CA MET A 143 -10.25 23.96 4.44
C MET A 143 -9.71 23.52 5.80
N GLU A 144 -9.94 24.31 6.86
CA GLU A 144 -9.49 23.94 8.23
C GLU A 144 -10.11 22.63 8.71
N GLU A 145 -11.41 22.47 8.51
CA GLU A 145 -12.13 21.26 8.90
C GLU A 145 -11.67 20.03 8.08
N VAL A 146 -11.50 20.19 6.78
CA VAL A 146 -11.00 19.13 5.88
C VAL A 146 -9.60 18.68 6.29
N ILE A 147 -8.67 19.61 6.55
CA ILE A 147 -7.32 19.26 7.04
C ILE A 147 -7.41 18.47 8.36
N LYS A 148 -8.25 18.91 9.29
CA LYS A 148 -8.46 18.20 10.56
C LYS A 148 -9.01 16.77 10.35
N LEU A 149 -9.97 16.59 9.46
CA LEU A 149 -10.52 15.27 9.13
C LEU A 149 -9.48 14.37 8.45
N MET A 150 -8.71 14.90 7.49
CA MET A 150 -7.69 14.15 6.79
C MET A 150 -6.49 13.78 7.66
N THR A 151 -6.20 14.55 8.71
CA THR A 151 -5.10 14.30 9.64
C THR A 151 -5.53 13.51 10.88
N THR A 152 -6.80 13.12 10.97
CA THR A 152 -7.30 12.26 12.06
C THR A 152 -6.89 10.81 11.79
N PRO A 153 -6.04 10.19 12.65
CA PRO A 153 -5.57 8.84 12.44
C PRO A 153 -6.73 7.82 12.52
N PRO A 154 -6.76 6.82 11.62
CA PRO A 154 -7.75 5.77 11.67
C PRO A 154 -7.52 4.82 12.86
N LYS A 155 -8.56 4.07 13.26
CA LYS A 155 -8.53 3.14 14.40
C LYS A 155 -7.44 2.06 14.31
N TRP A 156 -7.06 1.66 13.10
CA TRP A 156 -6.03 0.65 12.86
C TRP A 156 -4.59 1.21 12.92
N ALA A 157 -4.41 2.54 13.00
CA ALA A 157 -3.13 3.22 13.16
C ALA A 157 -3.29 4.51 14.00
N PRO A 158 -3.68 4.42 15.28
CA PRO A 158 -4.07 5.60 16.08
C PRO A 158 -2.92 6.58 16.35
N ASP A 159 -1.68 6.08 16.35
CA ASP A 159 -0.49 6.89 16.65
C ASP A 159 0.27 7.32 15.37
N PHE A 160 -0.32 7.12 14.19
CA PHE A 160 0.38 7.46 12.95
C PHE A 160 0.34 8.98 12.71
N PRO A 161 1.51 9.64 12.50
CA PRO A 161 1.60 11.10 12.32
C PRO A 161 1.16 11.49 10.92
N LEU A 162 -0.13 11.73 10.73
CA LEU A 162 -0.68 12.23 9.47
C LEU A 162 -0.51 13.75 9.38
N GLN A 163 -0.16 14.24 8.20
CA GLN A 163 -0.10 15.66 7.87
C GLN A 163 -0.82 15.90 6.55
N ALA A 164 -1.51 17.01 6.44
CA ALA A 164 -2.16 17.46 5.22
C ALA A 164 -2.01 18.97 5.11
N GLU A 165 -1.89 19.44 3.88
CA GLU A 165 -1.93 20.85 3.51
C GLU A 165 -3.05 21.04 2.50
N GLY A 166 -3.63 22.24 2.43
CA GLY A 166 -4.70 22.53 1.51
C GLY A 166 -4.71 23.96 1.03
N TRP A 167 -5.41 24.20 -0.05
CA TRP A 167 -5.71 25.52 -0.57
C TRP A 167 -7.09 25.50 -1.22
N TYR A 168 -7.72 26.64 -1.35
CA TYR A 168 -9.00 26.78 -2.03
C TYR A 168 -8.92 27.81 -3.15
N SER A 169 -9.69 27.62 -4.21
CA SER A 169 -9.71 28.50 -5.38
C SER A 169 -10.96 28.21 -6.22
N LYS A 170 -11.38 29.18 -7.03
CA LYS A 170 -12.49 29.01 -8.00
C LYS A 170 -12.17 28.01 -9.12
N ARG A 171 -10.93 27.59 -9.29
CA ARG A 171 -10.47 26.65 -10.32
C ARG A 171 -9.38 25.78 -9.74
N TYR A 172 -9.37 24.51 -10.15
CA TYR A 172 -8.22 23.65 -9.86
C TYR A 172 -6.96 24.26 -10.50
N LYS A 173 -5.92 24.35 -9.70
CA LYS A 173 -4.57 24.76 -10.12
C LYS A 173 -3.60 23.71 -9.62
N LYS A 174 -2.65 23.33 -10.45
CA LYS A 174 -1.54 22.47 -10.06
C LYS A 174 -0.28 23.31 -9.95
#